data_cc05c8c1f3dee7c2f432d1865779c81f
#
_entry.id   cc05c8c1f3dee7c2f432d1865779c81f
#
_cell.length_a   1.000
_cell.length_b   1.000
_cell.length_c   1.000
_cell.angle_alpha   90.00
_cell.angle_beta   90.00
_cell.angle_gamma   90.00
#
_symmetry.space_group_name_H-M   'P 1'
#
loop_
_entity.id
_entity.type
_entity.pdbx_description
1 polymer ?
#
loop_
_entity_poly.entity_id
_entity_poly.type
_entity_poly.pdbx_seq_one_letter_code
_entity_poly.pdbx_strand_id
1 'polypeptide(L)'
;MIKSAVHPLLASLPPTYYSIPLKNPPSRSFNRFFCHSSSSSSSSSSSKNNNVKKSVQDPYFPPRFSVAPMMDWTDNHYRTLARLISKHAWLYTEMVVAETIVHKQDNLDRFLSFPREQHPIALQIGGSNLNNLSKAAALANSYNYDAINLNCGCPSGKVAGHGCFGARLMLNPKFVAEAMSAIAENCDAPVSVKCRIGVDDHDSYSELCDFVYKVASGSPTRHFIVHARKALLNGISPAANRKIPPLKYEYFFGLLRDFPSLQFTMNGGVTCINEVDAAIQCGAHGVMVGRAAYNK
;
A
#
# COMPACT_ATOMS: atom_id res chain seq x y z
N MET A 1 31.44 -1.28 30.58
CA MET A 1 30.07 -1.82 30.71
C MET A 1 29.13 -0.85 30.01
N ILE A 2 28.82 -1.11 28.74
CA ILE A 2 27.89 -0.30 27.94
C ILE A 2 26.52 -0.93 28.14
N LYS A 3 25.64 -0.28 28.90
CA LYS A 3 24.21 -0.65 28.95
C LYS A 3 23.60 -0.26 27.61
N SER A 4 23.35 -1.24 26.74
CA SER A 4 22.54 -1.03 25.54
C SER A 4 21.13 -0.64 25.97
N ALA A 5 20.74 0.61 25.77
CA ALA A 5 19.37 1.04 25.91
C ALA A 5 18.53 0.32 24.85
N VAL A 6 17.68 -0.60 25.29
CA VAL A 6 16.70 -1.27 24.42
C VAL A 6 15.74 -0.20 23.89
N HIS A 7 15.70 -0.05 22.57
CA HIS A 7 14.89 0.97 21.90
C HIS A 7 13.38 0.75 22.18
N PRO A 8 12.56 1.80 22.35
CA PRO A 8 11.12 1.68 22.67
C PRO A 8 10.31 0.79 21.74
N LEU A 9 10.68 0.69 20.46
CA LEU A 9 10.10 -0.25 19.48
C LEU A 9 10.34 -1.72 19.86
N LEU A 10 11.49 -2.03 20.46
CA LEU A 10 11.83 -3.39 20.92
C LEU A 10 11.30 -3.66 22.34
N ALA A 11 11.13 -2.61 23.16
CA ALA A 11 10.59 -2.73 24.50
C ALA A 11 9.06 -2.98 24.52
N SER A 12 8.35 -2.71 23.44
CA SER A 12 6.92 -3.01 23.30
C SER A 12 6.63 -4.43 22.79
N LEU A 13 7.66 -5.21 22.45
CA LEU A 13 7.51 -6.63 22.11
C LEU A 13 7.71 -7.44 23.42
N PRO A 14 6.71 -8.19 23.90
CA PRO A 14 6.89 -9.05 25.07
C PRO A 14 7.93 -10.14 24.77
N PRO A 15 8.76 -10.53 25.74
CA PRO A 15 9.84 -11.51 25.56
C PRO A 15 9.37 -12.94 25.18
N THR A 16 8.08 -13.17 25.09
CA THR A 16 7.44 -14.47 24.90
C THR A 16 6.81 -14.70 23.53
N TYR A 17 7.20 -13.93 22.50
CA TYR A 17 6.65 -14.11 21.15
C TYR A 17 7.02 -15.44 20.48
N TYR A 18 7.78 -16.31 21.15
CA TYR A 18 8.17 -17.62 20.61
C TYR A 18 7.21 -18.77 20.93
N SER A 19 6.12 -18.55 21.65
CA SER A 19 5.21 -19.65 22.04
C SER A 19 3.78 -19.20 22.36
N ILE A 20 3.04 -18.79 21.33
CA ILE A 20 1.57 -18.84 21.39
C ILE A 20 1.15 -19.97 20.43
N PRO A 21 0.59 -21.09 20.92
CA PRO A 21 0.03 -22.09 20.04
C PRO A 21 -1.24 -21.52 19.41
N LEU A 22 -1.19 -21.23 18.10
CA LEU A 22 -2.35 -20.91 17.31
C LEU A 22 -3.27 -22.14 17.26
N LYS A 23 -4.53 -21.98 17.63
CA LYS A 23 -5.58 -22.89 17.18
C LYS A 23 -5.52 -22.89 15.63
N ASN A 24 -5.32 -24.09 15.08
CA ASN A 24 -5.11 -24.30 13.66
C ASN A 24 -6.05 -23.50 12.78
N PRO A 25 -5.52 -22.76 11.78
CA PRO A 25 -6.35 -22.28 10.68
C PRO A 25 -6.87 -23.51 9.90
N PRO A 26 -8.05 -23.44 9.27
CA PRO A 26 -8.56 -24.57 8.52
C PRO A 26 -7.57 -24.93 7.42
N SER A 27 -7.08 -26.17 7.46
CA SER A 27 -6.20 -26.74 6.46
C SER A 27 -6.90 -26.82 5.11
N ARG A 28 -6.63 -25.89 4.22
CA ARG A 28 -6.89 -26.04 2.79
C ARG A 28 -5.53 -26.18 2.10
N SER A 29 -5.26 -27.39 1.66
CA SER A 29 -4.09 -27.77 0.87
C SER A 29 -3.98 -26.90 -0.38
N PHE A 30 -2.84 -26.21 -0.51
CA PHE A 30 -2.43 -25.61 -1.78
C PHE A 30 -1.99 -26.76 -2.71
N ASN A 31 -2.83 -27.12 -3.65
CA ASN A 31 -2.45 -27.99 -4.76
C ASN A 31 -1.49 -27.21 -5.69
N ARG A 32 -0.25 -27.69 -5.75
CA ARG A 32 0.72 -27.33 -6.79
C ARG A 32 0.18 -27.81 -8.13
N PHE A 33 -0.24 -26.93 -8.99
CA PHE A 33 -0.40 -27.24 -10.40
C PHE A 33 0.97 -27.14 -11.09
N PHE A 34 1.62 -28.30 -11.24
CA PHE A 34 2.69 -28.47 -12.23
C PHE A 34 2.02 -28.75 -13.58
N CYS A 35 2.15 -27.85 -14.53
CA CYS A 35 1.87 -28.14 -15.93
C CYS A 35 3.05 -28.90 -16.53
N HIS A 36 2.84 -30.19 -16.84
CA HIS A 36 3.70 -30.92 -17.77
C HIS A 36 3.37 -30.47 -19.19
N SER A 37 4.35 -29.98 -19.91
CA SER A 37 4.32 -29.76 -21.35
C SER A 37 4.59 -31.06 -22.07
N SER A 38 3.60 -31.61 -22.74
CA SER A 38 3.77 -32.63 -23.80
C SER A 38 3.68 -31.95 -25.16
N SER A 39 4.74 -32.10 -25.95
CA SER A 39 4.87 -31.68 -27.31
C SER A 39 4.04 -32.54 -28.24
N SER A 40 3.21 -31.94 -29.11
CA SER A 40 2.77 -32.53 -30.38
C SER A 40 2.65 -31.43 -31.43
N SER A 41 3.39 -31.67 -32.51
CA SER A 41 3.45 -30.86 -33.72
C SER A 41 2.21 -31.07 -34.58
N SER A 42 1.58 -30.00 -35.07
CA SER A 42 0.90 -29.99 -36.38
C SER A 42 0.72 -28.53 -36.86
N SER A 43 0.94 -28.41 -38.15
CA SER A 43 1.06 -27.22 -38.99
C SER A 43 -0.24 -26.49 -39.29
N SER A 44 -0.06 -25.21 -39.60
CA SER A 44 -0.75 -24.34 -40.58
C SER A 44 -1.79 -23.32 -40.09
N SER A 45 -1.50 -22.17 -40.61
CA SER A 45 -2.31 -21.00 -41.01
C SER A 45 -2.25 -19.74 -40.14
N SER A 46 -1.73 -18.73 -40.83
CA SER A 46 -1.52 -17.34 -40.39
C SER A 46 -2.81 -16.61 -40.02
N SER A 47 -2.83 -16.07 -38.83
CA SER A 47 -3.53 -14.81 -38.52
C SER A 47 -2.66 -14.00 -37.56
N LYS A 48 -2.30 -12.78 -37.98
CA LYS A 48 -1.49 -11.85 -37.19
C LYS A 48 -2.29 -11.32 -36.02
N ASN A 49 -2.21 -11.98 -34.87
CA ASN A 49 -2.59 -11.42 -33.60
C ASN A 49 -1.34 -10.79 -32.97
N ASN A 50 -1.29 -9.48 -32.94
CA ASN A 50 -0.30 -8.73 -32.17
C ASN A 50 -0.56 -8.91 -30.65
N ASN A 51 -0.21 -10.07 -30.13
CA ASN A 51 -0.03 -10.26 -28.70
C ASN A 51 1.31 -9.62 -28.33
N VAL A 52 1.27 -8.36 -27.89
CA VAL A 52 2.38 -7.74 -27.19
C VAL A 52 2.59 -8.59 -25.92
N LYS A 53 3.62 -9.44 -25.93
CA LYS A 53 4.09 -10.15 -24.75
C LYS A 53 4.48 -9.07 -23.73
N LYS A 54 3.70 -8.90 -22.65
CA LYS A 54 4.17 -8.17 -21.46
C LYS A 54 5.52 -8.80 -21.10
N SER A 55 6.59 -8.02 -21.18
CA SER A 55 7.92 -8.43 -20.74
C SER A 55 7.82 -8.91 -19.30
N VAL A 56 8.56 -9.97 -18.95
CA VAL A 56 8.73 -10.38 -17.55
C VAL A 56 9.34 -9.18 -16.85
N GLN A 57 8.51 -8.44 -16.11
CA GLN A 57 8.99 -7.32 -15.31
C GLN A 57 9.85 -7.89 -14.19
N ASP A 58 10.98 -7.25 -13.93
CA ASP A 58 11.79 -7.55 -12.74
C ASP A 58 10.91 -7.55 -11.48
N PRO A 59 11.20 -8.44 -10.50
CA PRO A 59 10.39 -8.52 -9.31
C PRO A 59 10.37 -7.17 -8.59
N TYR A 60 9.17 -6.59 -8.43
CA TYR A 60 9.00 -5.35 -7.68
C TYR A 60 9.37 -5.55 -6.21
N PHE A 61 10.27 -4.72 -5.72
CA PHE A 61 10.62 -4.66 -4.30
C PHE A 61 10.11 -3.37 -3.68
N PRO A 62 9.46 -3.41 -2.49
CA PRO A 62 9.02 -2.20 -1.81
C PRO A 62 10.21 -1.31 -1.47
N PRO A 63 10.04 0.01 -1.52
CA PRO A 63 11.08 0.93 -1.08
C PRO A 63 11.38 0.76 0.42
N ARG A 64 12.65 0.67 0.77
CA ARG A 64 13.07 0.57 2.18
C ARG A 64 12.68 1.80 3.00
N PHE A 65 12.68 2.98 2.38
CA PHE A 65 12.28 4.23 2.99
C PHE A 65 11.39 5.04 2.04
N SER A 66 10.26 5.52 2.57
CA SER A 66 9.33 6.35 1.80
C SER A 66 8.66 7.42 2.66
N VAL A 67 8.26 8.52 2.02
CA VAL A 67 7.46 9.59 2.62
C VAL A 67 5.98 9.34 2.35
N ALA A 68 5.18 9.36 3.40
CA ALA A 68 3.74 9.07 3.30
C ALA A 68 2.99 10.15 2.52
N PRO A 69 1.95 9.78 1.75
CA PRO A 69 1.00 10.73 1.18
C PRO A 69 0.27 11.50 2.28
N MET A 70 0.36 12.82 2.26
CA MET A 70 -0.26 13.69 3.26
C MET A 70 -0.89 14.91 2.56
N MET A 71 -2.24 14.99 2.58
CA MET A 71 -2.99 16.10 2.00
C MET A 71 -2.53 17.43 2.57
N ASP A 72 -2.37 18.43 1.72
CA ASP A 72 -1.88 19.78 2.00
C ASP A 72 -0.41 19.86 2.44
N TRP A 73 0.32 18.72 2.49
CA TRP A 73 1.70 18.67 2.98
C TRP A 73 2.69 18.07 1.97
N THR A 74 2.31 17.03 1.24
CA THR A 74 3.22 16.39 0.28
C THR A 74 2.90 16.81 -1.16
N ASP A 75 2.73 18.11 -1.33
CA ASP A 75 2.53 18.76 -2.61
C ASP A 75 3.81 18.72 -3.48
N ASN A 76 3.73 19.32 -4.66
CA ASN A 76 4.84 19.38 -5.59
C ASN A 76 6.09 20.07 -5.01
N HIS A 77 5.90 21.14 -4.23
CA HIS A 77 7.01 21.92 -3.65
C HIS A 77 7.73 21.12 -2.57
N TYR A 78 6.97 20.50 -1.66
CA TYR A 78 7.55 19.61 -0.66
C TYR A 78 8.30 18.45 -1.29
N ARG A 79 7.74 17.78 -2.31
CA ARG A 79 8.39 16.65 -2.96
C ARG A 79 9.69 17.05 -3.64
N THR A 80 9.73 18.23 -4.25
CA THR A 80 10.98 18.79 -4.81
C THR A 80 12.03 19.01 -3.71
N LEU A 81 11.65 19.63 -2.60
CA LEU A 81 12.55 19.80 -1.45
C LEU A 81 13.04 18.46 -0.89
N ALA A 82 12.13 17.51 -0.69
CA ALA A 82 12.48 16.18 -0.19
C ALA A 82 13.46 15.45 -1.13
N ARG A 83 13.34 15.63 -2.43
CA ARG A 83 14.25 15.06 -3.43
C ARG A 83 15.62 15.70 -3.41
N LEU A 84 15.73 16.99 -3.12
CA LEU A 84 17.04 17.66 -2.92
C LEU A 84 17.77 17.12 -1.68
N ILE A 85 17.02 16.74 -0.64
CA ILE A 85 17.57 16.14 0.59
C ILE A 85 17.94 14.67 0.37
N SER A 86 17.12 13.89 -0.34
CA SER A 86 17.34 12.45 -0.55
C SER A 86 17.03 12.03 -1.98
N LYS A 87 18.02 11.47 -2.66
CA LYS A 87 17.87 10.89 -4.01
C LYS A 87 17.17 9.52 -4.01
N HIS A 88 17.09 8.84 -2.87
CA HIS A 88 16.66 7.45 -2.76
C HIS A 88 15.30 7.28 -2.06
N ALA A 89 14.86 8.27 -1.28
CA ALA A 89 13.56 8.21 -0.64
C ALA A 89 12.44 8.14 -1.69
N TRP A 90 11.53 7.18 -1.56
CA TRP A 90 10.33 7.16 -2.39
C TRP A 90 9.35 8.21 -1.92
N LEU A 91 8.87 8.98 -2.88
CA LEU A 91 7.88 10.03 -2.65
C LEU A 91 6.50 9.52 -3.06
N TYR A 92 5.47 10.05 -2.44
CA TYR A 92 4.08 9.81 -2.80
C TYR A 92 3.41 11.14 -3.10
N THR A 93 2.57 11.17 -4.11
CA THR A 93 1.69 12.32 -4.31
C THR A 93 0.73 12.44 -3.13
N GLU A 94 0.08 13.58 -2.98
CA GLU A 94 -1.17 13.63 -2.25
C GLU A 94 -2.18 12.69 -2.90
N MET A 95 -3.23 12.29 -2.16
CA MET A 95 -4.26 11.44 -2.74
C MET A 95 -5.07 12.21 -3.78
N VAL A 96 -5.05 11.74 -5.03
CA VAL A 96 -5.89 12.25 -6.10
C VAL A 96 -7.14 11.37 -6.22
N VAL A 97 -8.32 11.99 -6.27
CA VAL A 97 -9.58 11.25 -6.41
C VAL A 97 -9.75 10.82 -7.87
N ALA A 98 -10.06 9.54 -8.10
CA ALA A 98 -10.19 8.96 -9.45
C ALA A 98 -11.23 9.69 -10.31
N GLU A 99 -12.35 10.09 -9.70
CA GLU A 99 -13.39 10.90 -10.36
C GLU A 99 -12.84 12.24 -10.87
N THR A 100 -11.93 12.87 -10.10
CA THR A 100 -11.30 14.13 -10.53
C THR A 100 -10.43 13.91 -11.77
N ILE A 101 -9.65 12.86 -11.82
CA ILE A 101 -8.81 12.51 -12.97
C ILE A 101 -9.70 12.27 -14.21
N VAL A 102 -10.77 11.48 -14.05
CA VAL A 102 -11.67 11.11 -15.17
C VAL A 102 -12.47 12.28 -15.70
N HIS A 103 -12.94 13.20 -14.82
CA HIS A 103 -13.78 14.33 -15.22
C HIS A 103 -13.02 15.60 -15.60
N LYS A 104 -11.71 15.66 -15.38
CA LYS A 104 -10.83 16.80 -15.68
C LYS A 104 -9.75 16.45 -16.70
N GLN A 105 -10.10 15.68 -17.72
CA GLN A 105 -9.15 15.21 -18.75
C GLN A 105 -8.55 16.36 -19.58
N ASP A 106 -9.21 17.49 -19.66
CA ASP A 106 -8.74 18.73 -20.26
C ASP A 106 -7.62 19.42 -19.45
N ASN A 107 -7.40 19.02 -18.22
CA ASN A 107 -6.42 19.64 -17.30
C ASN A 107 -5.74 18.61 -16.38
N LEU A 108 -5.33 17.48 -16.94
CA LEU A 108 -4.68 16.38 -16.17
C LEU A 108 -3.35 16.82 -15.55
N ASP A 109 -2.59 17.66 -16.24
CA ASP A 109 -1.30 18.15 -15.77
C ASP A 109 -1.38 18.80 -14.39
N ARG A 110 -2.47 19.47 -14.10
CA ARG A 110 -2.70 20.07 -12.78
C ARG A 110 -2.70 19.04 -11.65
N PHE A 111 -3.11 17.81 -11.92
CA PHE A 111 -3.30 16.77 -10.91
C PHE A 111 -2.21 15.69 -10.93
N LEU A 112 -1.62 15.46 -12.12
CA LEU A 112 -0.75 14.32 -12.35
C LEU A 112 0.69 14.72 -12.73
N SER A 113 0.94 15.97 -13.19
CA SER A 113 2.31 16.35 -13.58
C SER A 113 3.22 16.54 -12.35
N PHE A 114 4.47 16.20 -12.54
CA PHE A 114 5.53 16.42 -11.57
C PHE A 114 6.88 16.55 -12.29
N PRO A 115 7.86 17.26 -11.74
CA PRO A 115 9.21 17.33 -12.27
C PRO A 115 9.89 15.95 -12.29
N ARG A 116 10.58 15.64 -13.38
CA ARG A 116 11.29 14.36 -13.56
C ARG A 116 12.24 14.03 -12.41
N GLU A 117 12.82 15.03 -11.79
CA GLU A 117 13.73 14.89 -10.66
C GLU A 117 13.07 14.28 -9.43
N GLN A 118 11.73 14.27 -9.34
CA GLN A 118 11.02 13.67 -8.21
C GLN A 118 10.99 12.14 -8.21
N HIS A 119 11.42 11.47 -9.28
CA HIS A 119 11.56 10.01 -9.27
C HIS A 119 12.56 9.52 -8.20
N PRO A 120 12.30 8.38 -7.53
CA PRO A 120 11.09 7.55 -7.65
C PRO A 120 9.88 8.13 -6.91
N ILE A 121 8.72 8.10 -7.58
CA ILE A 121 7.47 8.68 -7.09
C ILE A 121 6.27 7.76 -7.37
N ALA A 122 5.40 7.58 -6.38
CA ALA A 122 4.15 6.83 -6.51
C ALA A 122 2.93 7.78 -6.57
N LEU A 123 2.02 7.54 -7.49
CA LEU A 123 0.70 8.17 -7.49
C LEU A 123 -0.20 7.47 -6.47
N GLN A 124 -0.76 8.21 -5.51
CA GLN A 124 -1.83 7.69 -4.69
C GLN A 124 -3.19 8.11 -5.21
N ILE A 125 -4.05 7.14 -5.53
CA ILE A 125 -5.44 7.38 -5.95
C ILE A 125 -6.43 6.93 -4.88
N GLY A 126 -7.61 7.55 -4.88
CA GLY A 126 -8.74 7.16 -4.05
C GLY A 126 -10.03 7.19 -4.87
N GLY A 127 -10.97 6.31 -4.56
CA GLY A 127 -12.27 6.22 -5.21
C GLY A 127 -13.04 4.99 -4.77
N SER A 128 -14.33 4.97 -5.10
CA SER A 128 -15.26 3.88 -4.82
C SER A 128 -15.98 3.36 -6.07
N ASN A 129 -15.53 3.76 -7.26
CA ASN A 129 -16.09 3.33 -8.54
C ASN A 129 -15.00 2.63 -9.37
N LEU A 130 -15.20 1.35 -9.71
CA LEU A 130 -14.24 0.53 -10.44
C LEU A 130 -13.88 1.10 -11.81
N ASN A 131 -14.86 1.59 -12.56
CA ASN A 131 -14.65 2.17 -13.88
C ASN A 131 -13.80 3.46 -13.81
N ASN A 132 -14.05 4.33 -12.81
CA ASN A 132 -13.24 5.52 -12.61
C ASN A 132 -11.83 5.20 -12.15
N LEU A 133 -11.65 4.21 -11.27
CA LEU A 133 -10.31 3.74 -10.84
C LEU A 133 -9.51 3.17 -12.02
N SER A 134 -10.14 2.34 -12.86
CA SER A 134 -9.55 1.79 -14.08
C SER A 134 -9.13 2.90 -15.06
N LYS A 135 -10.03 3.84 -15.38
CA LYS A 135 -9.75 4.97 -16.28
C LYS A 135 -8.66 5.89 -15.73
N ALA A 136 -8.70 6.18 -14.43
CA ALA A 136 -7.68 7.01 -13.79
C ALA A 136 -6.29 6.37 -13.86
N ALA A 137 -6.20 5.05 -13.68
CA ALA A 137 -4.96 4.30 -13.84
C ALA A 137 -4.43 4.36 -15.28
N ALA A 138 -5.30 4.17 -16.28
CA ALA A 138 -4.95 4.28 -17.68
C ALA A 138 -4.44 5.68 -18.07
N LEU A 139 -5.11 6.73 -17.60
CA LEU A 139 -4.70 8.12 -17.84
C LEU A 139 -3.36 8.48 -17.16
N ALA A 140 -3.05 7.85 -16.03
CA ALA A 140 -1.79 8.07 -15.32
C ALA A 140 -0.56 7.49 -16.04
N ASN A 141 -0.71 6.55 -16.98
CA ASN A 141 0.43 5.94 -17.69
C ASN A 141 1.29 6.96 -18.43
N SER A 142 0.68 8.01 -19.00
CA SER A 142 1.41 9.07 -19.71
C SER A 142 2.34 9.90 -18.82
N TYR A 143 2.20 9.79 -17.50
CA TYR A 143 3.01 10.52 -16.52
C TYR A 143 4.16 9.69 -15.95
N ASN A 144 4.27 8.40 -16.30
CA ASN A 144 5.38 7.52 -15.94
C ASN A 144 5.66 7.43 -14.41
N TYR A 145 4.62 7.29 -13.60
CA TYR A 145 4.79 7.02 -12.18
C TYR A 145 5.47 5.66 -11.94
N ASP A 146 6.35 5.59 -10.93
CA ASP A 146 7.07 4.36 -10.57
C ASP A 146 6.17 3.32 -9.86
N ALA A 147 5.04 3.75 -9.30
CA ALA A 147 4.02 2.87 -8.72
C ALA A 147 2.66 3.58 -8.65
N ILE A 148 1.57 2.80 -8.61
CA ILE A 148 0.22 3.28 -8.26
C ILE A 148 -0.21 2.67 -6.93
N ASN A 149 -0.74 3.52 -6.04
CA ASN A 149 -1.17 3.12 -4.71
C ASN A 149 -2.65 3.44 -4.49
N LEU A 150 -3.44 2.47 -4.06
CA LEU A 150 -4.83 2.70 -3.67
C LEU A 150 -4.91 3.09 -2.19
N ASN A 151 -5.64 4.17 -1.89
CA ASN A 151 -5.90 4.61 -0.52
C ASN A 151 -7.05 3.83 0.10
N CYS A 152 -6.72 2.97 1.07
CA CYS A 152 -7.66 2.28 1.96
C CYS A 152 -7.45 2.66 3.43
N GLY A 153 -6.97 3.90 3.71
CA GLY A 153 -6.61 4.28 5.08
C GLY A 153 -7.05 5.66 5.55
N CYS A 154 -7.54 6.53 4.66
CA CYS A 154 -7.99 7.87 5.03
C CYS A 154 -9.32 7.83 5.79
N PRO A 155 -9.39 8.34 7.05
CA PRO A 155 -10.63 8.33 7.84
C PRO A 155 -11.44 9.63 7.70
N SER A 156 -11.06 10.53 6.78
CA SER A 156 -11.74 11.82 6.62
C SER A 156 -13.22 11.66 6.28
N GLY A 157 -14.10 12.42 6.91
CA GLY A 157 -15.53 12.41 6.60
C GLY A 157 -15.86 12.74 5.14
N LYS A 158 -15.04 13.56 4.48
CA LYS A 158 -15.19 13.82 3.02
C LYS A 158 -14.87 12.58 2.18
N VAL A 159 -13.95 11.74 2.63
CA VAL A 159 -13.46 10.54 1.93
C VAL A 159 -14.27 9.32 2.35
N ALA A 160 -14.25 8.97 3.63
CA ALA A 160 -14.88 7.75 4.14
C ALA A 160 -16.39 7.88 4.39
N GLY A 161 -16.89 9.10 4.57
CA GLY A 161 -18.30 9.40 4.68
C GLY A 161 -18.95 9.57 3.30
N HIS A 162 -18.93 10.78 2.77
CA HIS A 162 -19.59 11.12 1.50
C HIS A 162 -18.98 10.41 0.29
N GLY A 163 -17.64 10.26 0.24
CA GLY A 163 -16.94 9.58 -0.86
C GLY A 163 -17.01 8.06 -0.82
N CYS A 164 -17.39 7.47 0.30
CA CYS A 164 -17.45 6.02 0.52
C CYS A 164 -16.18 5.24 0.17
N PHE A 165 -14.99 5.87 0.26
CA PHE A 165 -13.69 5.25 0.00
C PHE A 165 -12.68 5.51 1.14
N GLY A 166 -11.38 5.37 0.93
CA GLY A 166 -10.38 5.47 1.99
C GLY A 166 -10.51 4.33 3.01
N ALA A 167 -10.47 4.64 4.31
CA ALA A 167 -10.52 3.60 5.35
C ALA A 167 -11.79 2.75 5.30
N ARG A 168 -12.91 3.30 4.85
CA ARG A 168 -14.18 2.57 4.71
C ARG A 168 -14.07 1.36 3.78
N LEU A 169 -13.18 1.40 2.78
CA LEU A 169 -12.97 0.28 1.85
C LEU A 169 -12.47 -0.99 2.55
N MET A 170 -11.82 -0.86 3.71
CA MET A 170 -11.39 -2.04 4.48
C MET A 170 -12.54 -2.94 4.93
N LEU A 171 -13.75 -2.39 5.04
CA LEU A 171 -14.98 -3.15 5.35
C LEU A 171 -15.50 -3.98 4.16
N ASN A 172 -14.94 -3.76 2.95
CA ASN A 172 -15.30 -4.52 1.75
C ASN A 172 -14.04 -4.99 1.00
N PRO A 173 -13.31 -5.99 1.53
CA PRO A 173 -12.08 -6.48 0.92
C PRO A 173 -12.27 -7.06 -0.49
N LYS A 174 -13.47 -7.56 -0.81
CA LYS A 174 -13.79 -8.03 -2.16
C LYS A 174 -13.74 -6.87 -3.17
N PHE A 175 -14.39 -5.75 -2.84
CA PHE A 175 -14.32 -4.56 -3.68
C PHE A 175 -12.88 -4.07 -3.86
N VAL A 176 -12.06 -4.09 -2.77
CA VAL A 176 -10.64 -3.69 -2.86
C VAL A 176 -9.87 -4.61 -3.82
N ALA A 177 -10.12 -5.91 -3.79
CA ALA A 177 -9.51 -6.86 -4.72
C ALA A 177 -9.91 -6.56 -6.18
N GLU A 178 -11.20 -6.34 -6.44
CA GLU A 178 -11.71 -5.97 -7.77
C GLU A 178 -11.10 -4.63 -8.25
N ALA A 179 -11.02 -3.63 -7.37
CA ALA A 179 -10.40 -2.34 -7.67
C ALA A 179 -8.92 -2.47 -8.00
N MET A 180 -8.17 -3.27 -7.24
CA MET A 180 -6.76 -3.50 -7.50
C MET A 180 -6.51 -4.26 -8.79
N SER A 181 -7.37 -5.21 -9.15
CA SER A 181 -7.32 -5.89 -10.46
C SER A 181 -7.58 -4.90 -11.60
N ALA A 182 -8.64 -4.08 -11.47
CA ALA A 182 -8.98 -3.07 -12.48
C ALA A 182 -7.86 -2.03 -12.67
N ILE A 183 -7.21 -1.59 -11.59
CA ILE A 183 -6.06 -0.68 -11.66
C ILE A 183 -4.88 -1.38 -12.34
N ALA A 184 -4.51 -2.59 -11.93
CA ALA A 184 -3.35 -3.31 -12.44
C ALA A 184 -3.49 -3.72 -13.92
N GLU A 185 -4.70 -3.99 -14.38
CA GLU A 185 -4.99 -4.29 -15.79
C GLU A 185 -4.85 -3.06 -16.70
N ASN A 186 -4.95 -1.86 -16.14
CA ASN A 186 -4.97 -0.60 -16.87
C ASN A 186 -3.76 0.31 -16.59
N CYS A 187 -2.76 -0.15 -15.84
CA CYS A 187 -1.51 0.60 -15.66
C CYS A 187 -0.29 -0.29 -15.93
N ASP A 188 0.81 0.38 -16.31
CA ASP A 188 2.10 -0.27 -16.55
C ASP A 188 2.95 -0.36 -15.27
N ALA A 189 2.64 0.47 -14.27
CA ALA A 189 3.36 0.55 -13.01
C ALA A 189 2.89 -0.53 -11.99
N PRO A 190 3.77 -1.01 -11.10
CA PRO A 190 3.39 -1.90 -10.01
C PRO A 190 2.35 -1.24 -9.08
N VAL A 191 1.47 -2.08 -8.51
CA VAL A 191 0.36 -1.61 -7.68
C VAL A 191 0.50 -2.01 -6.22
N SER A 192 0.01 -1.16 -5.31
CA SER A 192 0.05 -1.40 -3.86
C SER A 192 -1.19 -0.83 -3.17
N VAL A 193 -1.48 -1.34 -1.97
CA VAL A 193 -2.57 -0.84 -1.10
C VAL A 193 -1.98 -0.18 0.14
N LYS A 194 -2.47 1.02 0.49
CA LYS A 194 -2.18 1.64 1.78
C LYS A 194 -3.41 1.59 2.68
N CYS A 195 -3.34 0.81 3.75
CA CYS A 195 -4.44 0.55 4.66
C CYS A 195 -4.13 0.90 6.12
N ARG A 196 -5.11 0.69 6.98
CA ARG A 196 -5.03 0.67 8.44
C ARG A 196 -5.03 -0.79 8.94
N ILE A 197 -5.04 -0.97 10.28
CA ILE A 197 -5.18 -2.31 10.89
C ILE A 197 -6.63 -2.69 11.18
N GLY A 198 -7.58 -1.82 10.86
CA GLY A 198 -9.00 -2.02 11.05
C GLY A 198 -9.77 -0.70 11.03
N VAL A 199 -11.08 -0.78 11.18
CA VAL A 199 -12.03 0.34 11.13
C VAL A 199 -13.04 0.20 12.25
N ASP A 200 -13.20 1.23 13.07
CA ASP A 200 -14.15 1.27 14.21
C ASP A 200 -14.00 0.03 15.10
N ASP A 201 -15.01 -0.80 15.22
CA ASP A 201 -15.00 -2.03 16.01
C ASP A 201 -14.51 -3.27 15.25
N HIS A 202 -14.26 -3.14 13.94
CA HIS A 202 -13.65 -4.16 13.09
C HIS A 202 -12.11 -4.00 13.09
N ASP A 203 -11.48 -4.28 14.22
CA ASP A 203 -10.04 -4.04 14.43
C ASP A 203 -9.28 -5.21 15.08
N SER A 204 -9.83 -6.42 14.97
CA SER A 204 -9.15 -7.64 15.37
C SER A 204 -8.05 -8.02 14.36
N TYR A 205 -7.04 -8.74 14.84
CA TYR A 205 -5.98 -9.27 13.98
C TYR A 205 -6.53 -10.24 12.91
N SER A 206 -7.53 -11.04 13.28
CA SER A 206 -8.19 -11.96 12.35
C SER A 206 -8.89 -11.24 11.19
N GLU A 207 -9.58 -10.14 11.46
CA GLU A 207 -10.21 -9.32 10.40
C GLU A 207 -9.16 -8.66 9.50
N LEU A 208 -8.03 -8.22 10.05
CA LEU A 208 -6.92 -7.71 9.27
C LEU A 208 -6.32 -8.80 8.35
N CYS A 209 -6.12 -10.01 8.86
CA CYS A 209 -5.66 -11.15 8.07
C CYS A 209 -6.66 -11.51 6.95
N ASP A 210 -7.95 -11.50 7.24
CA ASP A 210 -9.02 -11.75 6.26
C ASP A 210 -9.01 -10.68 5.14
N PHE A 211 -8.83 -9.39 5.51
CA PHE A 211 -8.66 -8.31 4.54
C PHE A 211 -7.46 -8.53 3.62
N VAL A 212 -6.27 -8.78 4.18
CA VAL A 212 -5.04 -9.01 3.42
C VAL A 212 -5.18 -10.24 2.53
N TYR A 213 -5.70 -11.35 3.06
CA TYR A 213 -5.90 -12.58 2.32
C TYR A 213 -6.83 -12.39 1.12
N LYS A 214 -8.01 -11.79 1.32
CA LYS A 214 -8.99 -11.56 0.25
C LYS A 214 -8.46 -10.64 -0.84
N VAL A 215 -7.76 -9.58 -0.47
CA VAL A 215 -7.18 -8.67 -1.45
C VAL A 215 -6.06 -9.35 -2.23
N ALA A 216 -5.15 -10.05 -1.56
CA ALA A 216 -4.01 -10.70 -2.21
C ALA A 216 -4.41 -11.92 -3.05
N SER A 217 -5.46 -12.66 -2.66
CA SER A 217 -5.95 -13.81 -3.43
C SER A 217 -6.84 -13.42 -4.61
N GLY A 218 -7.56 -12.30 -4.50
CA GLY A 218 -8.48 -11.81 -5.53
C GLY A 218 -7.89 -10.76 -6.48
N SER A 219 -6.60 -10.42 -6.34
CA SER A 219 -5.91 -9.43 -7.19
C SER A 219 -4.41 -9.70 -7.32
N PRO A 220 -3.71 -9.02 -8.25
CA PRO A 220 -2.25 -9.12 -8.36
C PRO A 220 -1.50 -8.35 -7.25
N THR A 221 -2.18 -7.76 -6.28
CA THR A 221 -1.55 -7.00 -5.18
C THR A 221 -0.65 -7.89 -4.33
N ARG A 222 0.60 -7.48 -4.17
CA ARG A 222 1.60 -8.17 -3.32
C ARG A 222 2.23 -7.25 -2.28
N HIS A 223 2.00 -5.95 -2.35
CA HIS A 223 2.56 -4.96 -1.45
C HIS A 223 1.48 -4.20 -0.68
N PHE A 224 1.56 -4.25 0.65
CA PHE A 224 0.67 -3.57 1.59
C PHE A 224 1.45 -2.59 2.46
N ILE A 225 1.01 -1.34 2.51
CA ILE A 225 1.55 -0.31 3.40
C ILE A 225 0.57 -0.16 4.57
N VAL A 226 0.97 -0.64 5.75
CA VAL A 226 0.07 -0.77 6.90
C VAL A 226 0.34 0.33 7.92
N HIS A 227 -0.64 1.25 8.09
CA HIS A 227 -0.61 2.17 9.21
C HIS A 227 -1.09 1.43 10.47
N ALA A 228 -0.18 1.24 11.42
CA ALA A 228 -0.38 0.42 12.61
C ALA A 228 -1.38 1.01 13.66
N ARG A 229 -2.40 1.73 13.19
CA ARG A 229 -3.55 2.21 13.98
C ARG A 229 -4.84 1.91 13.24
N LYS A 230 -5.91 1.60 13.98
CA LYS A 230 -7.26 1.55 13.38
C LYS A 230 -7.74 2.93 12.92
N ALA A 231 -8.69 2.97 12.02
CA ALA A 231 -9.43 4.18 11.68
C ALA A 231 -10.70 4.27 12.51
N LEU A 232 -11.01 5.45 13.05
CA LEU A 232 -12.31 5.78 13.59
C LEU A 232 -13.01 6.70 12.60
N LEU A 233 -14.11 6.25 12.01
CA LEU A 233 -14.81 6.98 10.95
C LEU A 233 -15.70 8.09 11.48
N ASN A 234 -16.15 7.96 12.72
CA ASN A 234 -17.05 8.89 13.37
C ASN A 234 -16.39 9.53 14.61
N GLY A 235 -16.75 10.77 14.89
CA GLY A 235 -16.48 11.42 16.16
C GLY A 235 -15.12 12.09 16.30
N ILE A 236 -14.12 11.80 15.44
CA ILE A 236 -12.80 12.42 15.54
C ILE A 236 -12.22 12.87 14.20
N SER A 237 -11.42 13.94 14.25
CA SER A 237 -10.75 14.47 13.06
C SER A 237 -9.69 13.49 12.50
N PRO A 238 -9.29 13.63 11.21
CA PRO A 238 -8.16 12.88 10.66
C PRO A 238 -6.85 13.09 11.42
N ALA A 239 -6.65 14.27 12.02
CA ALA A 239 -5.49 14.56 12.86
C ALA A 239 -5.53 13.77 14.18
N ALA A 240 -6.69 13.69 14.83
CA ALA A 240 -6.92 12.89 16.02
C ALA A 240 -6.79 11.38 15.74
N ASN A 241 -7.26 10.92 14.60
CA ASN A 241 -7.10 9.55 14.10
C ASN A 241 -5.63 9.08 13.95
N ARG A 242 -4.69 10.01 13.91
CA ARG A 242 -3.24 9.71 13.88
C ARG A 242 -2.59 9.74 15.28
N LYS A 243 -3.38 9.99 16.33
CA LYS A 243 -2.88 10.12 17.73
C LYS A 243 -3.62 9.23 18.70
N ILE A 244 -4.96 9.26 18.67
CA ILE A 244 -5.84 8.64 19.67
C ILE A 244 -5.86 7.11 19.60
N PRO A 245 -6.15 6.45 18.45
CA PRO A 245 -6.08 5.00 18.39
C PRO A 245 -4.67 4.52 18.70
N PRO A 246 -4.48 3.49 19.55
CA PRO A 246 -3.15 2.99 19.89
C PRO A 246 -2.43 2.42 18.68
N LEU A 247 -1.10 2.46 18.69
CA LEU A 247 -0.27 1.72 17.76
C LEU A 247 -0.28 0.25 18.16
N LYS A 248 -0.51 -0.64 17.19
CA LYS A 248 -0.47 -2.10 17.36
C LYS A 248 0.57 -2.66 16.37
N TYR A 249 1.86 -2.48 16.66
CA TYR A 249 2.93 -3.00 15.81
C TYR A 249 2.98 -4.54 15.80
N GLU A 250 2.48 -5.18 16.85
CA GLU A 250 2.30 -6.63 16.91
C GLU A 250 1.46 -7.18 15.75
N TYR A 251 0.47 -6.43 15.27
CA TYR A 251 -0.33 -6.79 14.09
C TYR A 251 0.51 -6.73 12.81
N PHE A 252 1.33 -5.70 12.67
CA PHE A 252 2.21 -5.56 11.52
C PHE A 252 3.23 -6.72 11.45
N PHE A 253 3.90 -7.03 12.56
CA PHE A 253 4.87 -8.12 12.61
C PHE A 253 4.21 -9.51 12.49
N GLY A 254 2.95 -9.64 12.97
CA GLY A 254 2.12 -10.81 12.71
C GLY A 254 1.91 -11.05 11.21
N LEU A 255 1.59 -10.01 10.44
CA LEU A 255 1.42 -10.12 8.98
C LEU A 255 2.69 -10.59 8.27
N LEU A 256 3.88 -10.13 8.66
CA LEU A 256 5.15 -10.60 8.09
C LEU A 256 5.34 -12.11 8.27
N ARG A 257 4.95 -12.63 9.44
CA ARG A 257 5.04 -14.05 9.76
C ARG A 257 4.01 -14.88 9.00
N ASP A 258 2.74 -14.39 8.97
CA ASP A 258 1.60 -15.19 8.50
C ASP A 258 1.42 -15.12 6.98
N PHE A 259 2.03 -14.12 6.32
CA PHE A 259 1.99 -13.92 4.86
C PHE A 259 3.40 -13.76 4.26
N PRO A 260 4.27 -14.77 4.33
CA PRO A 260 5.67 -14.65 3.90
C PRO A 260 5.87 -14.43 2.39
N SER A 261 4.83 -14.64 1.59
CA SER A 261 4.84 -14.36 0.13
C SER A 261 4.43 -12.93 -0.22
N LEU A 262 4.00 -12.14 0.76
CA LEU A 262 3.59 -10.75 0.58
C LEU A 262 4.63 -9.80 1.14
N GLN A 263 4.58 -8.56 0.68
CA GLN A 263 5.50 -7.51 1.09
C GLN A 263 4.75 -6.48 1.95
N PHE A 264 5.35 -6.10 3.08
CA PHE A 264 4.73 -5.17 4.00
C PHE A 264 5.67 -4.01 4.32
N THR A 265 5.14 -2.79 4.17
CA THR A 265 5.80 -1.54 4.61
C THR A 265 5.12 -1.03 5.87
N MET A 266 5.90 -0.83 6.93
CA MET A 266 5.41 -0.29 8.20
C MET A 266 5.14 1.21 8.08
N ASN A 267 4.02 1.66 8.60
CA ASN A 267 3.70 3.09 8.72
C ASN A 267 3.03 3.39 10.07
N GLY A 268 3.18 4.60 10.54
CA GLY A 268 2.57 5.11 11.77
C GLY A 268 3.52 5.15 12.96
N GLY A 269 3.57 6.28 13.67
CA GLY A 269 4.36 6.45 14.89
C GLY A 269 5.85 6.67 14.71
N VAL A 270 6.43 6.35 13.57
CA VAL A 270 7.88 6.50 13.30
C VAL A 270 8.28 7.97 13.33
N THR A 271 9.28 8.30 14.15
CA THR A 271 9.71 9.69 14.43
C THR A 271 11.18 9.95 14.17
N CYS A 272 12.02 8.93 14.04
CA CYS A 272 13.46 9.04 13.79
C CYS A 272 13.98 7.87 12.94
N ILE A 273 15.20 8.03 12.42
CA ILE A 273 15.83 7.05 11.57
C ILE A 273 16.15 5.73 12.30
N ASN A 274 16.48 5.80 13.59
CA ASN A 274 16.76 4.59 14.38
C ASN A 274 15.53 3.67 14.48
N GLU A 275 14.32 4.23 14.48
CA GLU A 275 13.07 3.46 14.43
C GLU A 275 12.84 2.83 13.06
N VAL A 276 13.29 3.49 11.97
CA VAL A 276 13.29 2.91 10.63
C VAL A 276 14.21 1.70 10.58
N ASP A 277 15.45 1.85 11.05
CA ASP A 277 16.45 0.77 11.06
C ASP A 277 15.98 -0.41 11.92
N ALA A 278 15.43 -0.14 13.11
CA ALA A 278 14.89 -1.16 13.98
C ALA A 278 13.75 -1.96 13.31
N ALA A 279 12.82 -1.30 12.63
CA ALA A 279 11.74 -1.98 11.94
C ALA A 279 12.25 -2.85 10.78
N ILE A 280 13.23 -2.38 10.01
CA ILE A 280 13.86 -3.15 8.93
C ILE A 280 14.60 -4.37 9.50
N GLN A 281 15.35 -4.21 10.61
CA GLN A 281 16.02 -5.31 11.29
C GLN A 281 15.05 -6.37 11.83
N CYS A 282 13.82 -5.94 12.22
CA CYS A 282 12.74 -6.85 12.62
C CYS A 282 12.00 -7.48 11.43
N GLY A 283 12.46 -7.29 10.19
CA GLY A 283 11.93 -7.95 8.99
C GLY A 283 10.95 -7.14 8.16
N ALA A 284 10.67 -5.87 8.50
CA ALA A 284 9.85 -5.03 7.63
C ALA A 284 10.54 -4.85 6.26
N HIS A 285 9.79 -5.03 5.17
CA HIS A 285 10.32 -4.84 3.81
C HIS A 285 10.60 -3.36 3.52
N GLY A 286 9.89 -2.47 4.18
CA GLY A 286 10.09 -1.03 4.10
C GLY A 286 9.44 -0.29 5.27
N VAL A 287 9.78 0.99 5.39
CA VAL A 287 9.19 1.91 6.38
C VAL A 287 8.73 3.19 5.67
N MET A 288 7.51 3.59 5.96
CA MET A 288 6.92 4.83 5.45
C MET A 288 6.76 5.84 6.59
N VAL A 289 7.43 6.98 6.48
CA VAL A 289 7.41 8.05 7.47
C VAL A 289 6.45 9.15 7.02
N GLY A 290 5.59 9.60 7.94
CA GLY A 290 4.67 10.73 7.70
C GLY A 290 5.20 12.03 8.28
N ARG A 291 4.53 12.52 9.32
CA ARG A 291 4.75 13.84 9.93
C ARG A 291 6.19 14.14 10.34
N ALA A 292 6.98 13.14 10.73
CA ALA A 292 8.37 13.35 11.08
C ALA A 292 9.22 13.80 9.88
N ALA A 293 8.91 13.31 8.67
CA ALA A 293 9.58 13.76 7.46
C ALA A 293 9.24 15.21 7.05
N TYR A 294 8.13 15.76 7.57
CA TYR A 294 7.71 17.14 7.28
C TYR A 294 8.12 18.12 8.37
N ASN A 295 8.08 17.70 9.66
CA ASN A 295 8.24 18.60 10.82
C ASN A 295 9.67 18.59 11.38
N LYS A 296 10.53 17.75 10.93
CA LYS A 296 11.92 17.59 11.37
C LYS A 296 12.85 17.61 10.17
#